data_b11ee24b35885c6de2024f1175dc5c9f
#
_entry.id   b11ee24b35885c6de2024f1175dc5c9f
#
_cell.length_a   1.000
_cell.length_b   1.000
_cell.length_c   1.000
_cell.angle_alpha   90.00
_cell.angle_beta   90.00
_cell.angle_gamma   90.00
#
_symmetry.space_group_name_H-M   'P 1'
#
loop_
_entity.id
_entity.type
_entity.pdbx_description
1 polymer ?
#
loop_
_entity_poly.entity_id
_entity_poly.type
_entity_poly.pdbx_seq_one_letter_code
_entity_poly.pdbx_strand_id
1 'polypeptide(L)'
;GFPFLLGHEGAGIVEAVGSAVTRVAVGDSVMLNWRAPCGECRFCLRGEHNYCASSLHAEGKMRGKEGEILNAALGIGTFCTHTLVNEVQCVKYAADLPAAPMSLIGCGVMTGVGAALYSADVRQGSSVAVFGCGGVGDSVIQGARIAGATTIIAVDIDPQKLEWAVGFGATHTVNAAETEPVAAIKAITGGHGVNYSFEAVGTAKTLEQALFCRDLAGTCVLIGVPGPGPRLDIELQRLFDVGGNLAVCWYGNCIPARDFPILADWYRQGKLDLDGLVSRLISLEETEAAFDAMKAGETLRSVIVFD
;
A
#
# COMPACT_ATOMS: atom_id res chain seq x y z
N GLY A 1 -1.39 23.73 0.36
CA GLY A 1 -0.89 24.83 -0.47
C GLY A 1 0.58 24.68 -0.79
N PHE A 2 1.09 25.42 -1.78
CA PHE A 2 2.52 25.48 -2.07
C PHE A 2 3.19 26.53 -1.16
N PRO A 3 4.50 26.37 -0.84
CA PRO A 3 5.37 25.25 -1.25
C PRO A 3 5.01 23.93 -0.57
N PHE A 4 5.23 22.80 -1.28
CA PHE A 4 4.81 21.48 -0.84
C PHE A 4 6.00 20.51 -0.86
N LEU A 5 6.27 19.83 0.25
CA LEU A 5 7.30 18.82 0.37
C LEU A 5 6.70 17.43 0.08
N LEU A 6 7.15 16.80 -0.96
CA LEU A 6 6.70 15.49 -1.41
C LEU A 6 7.18 14.34 -0.49
N GLY A 7 6.68 13.13 -0.78
CA GLY A 7 7.06 11.89 -0.11
C GLY A 7 6.22 11.60 1.13
N HIS A 8 5.78 10.36 1.25
CA HIS A 8 5.00 9.88 2.40
C HIS A 8 5.31 8.43 2.80
N GLU A 9 6.38 7.89 2.26
CA GLU A 9 7.01 6.63 2.66
C GLU A 9 8.44 6.97 3.09
N GLY A 10 8.88 6.47 4.23
CA GLY A 10 10.24 6.77 4.69
C GLY A 10 10.66 5.95 5.90
N ALA A 11 11.96 5.75 5.99
CA ALA A 11 12.64 5.22 7.16
C ALA A 11 13.91 6.03 7.40
N GLY A 12 14.34 6.12 8.65
CA GLY A 12 15.53 6.89 9.01
C GLY A 12 15.88 6.74 10.47
N ILE A 13 16.77 7.60 10.92
CA ILE A 13 17.28 7.61 12.30
C ILE A 13 16.74 8.87 13.00
N VAL A 14 16.30 8.73 14.22
CA VAL A 14 15.89 9.84 15.07
C VAL A 14 17.12 10.66 15.46
N GLU A 15 17.19 11.92 15.02
CA GLU A 15 18.33 12.80 15.29
C GLU A 15 18.10 13.71 16.50
N ALA A 16 16.86 14.15 16.69
CA ALA A 16 16.48 14.98 17.81
C ALA A 16 15.05 14.69 18.28
N VAL A 17 14.76 14.91 19.55
CA VAL A 17 13.43 14.77 20.14
C VAL A 17 13.06 15.97 20.98
N GLY A 18 11.77 16.35 20.97
CA GLY A 18 11.24 17.35 21.89
C GLY A 18 11.19 16.83 23.33
N SER A 19 11.15 17.74 24.30
CA SER A 19 11.17 17.40 25.74
C SER A 19 9.99 16.54 26.22
N ALA A 20 8.89 16.53 25.50
CA ALA A 20 7.69 15.74 25.83
C ALA A 20 7.64 14.37 25.11
N VAL A 21 8.58 14.07 24.23
CA VAL A 21 8.63 12.81 23.48
C VAL A 21 9.03 11.66 24.41
N THR A 22 8.30 10.57 24.33
CA THR A 22 8.51 9.39 25.18
C THR A 22 8.61 8.08 24.43
N ARG A 23 8.18 8.03 23.16
CA ARG A 23 8.08 6.79 22.35
C ARG A 23 9.37 6.45 21.64
N VAL A 24 10.16 7.45 21.30
CA VAL A 24 11.42 7.30 20.55
C VAL A 24 12.53 8.10 21.23
N ALA A 25 13.78 7.71 20.97
CA ALA A 25 14.98 8.38 21.45
C ALA A 25 15.92 8.64 20.28
N VAL A 26 16.87 9.58 20.47
CA VAL A 26 17.96 9.82 19.51
C VAL A 26 18.73 8.53 19.26
N GLY A 27 18.97 8.22 17.98
CA GLY A 27 19.62 7.00 17.52
C GLY A 27 18.67 5.83 17.18
N ASP A 28 17.38 5.93 17.51
CA ASP A 28 16.40 4.91 17.12
C ASP A 28 16.21 4.89 15.60
N SER A 29 16.23 3.70 15.00
CA SER A 29 15.79 3.47 13.62
C SER A 29 14.27 3.40 13.56
N VAL A 30 13.63 4.19 12.69
CA VAL A 30 12.18 4.32 12.62
C VAL A 30 11.66 4.25 11.19
N MET A 31 10.56 3.55 11.01
CA MET A 31 9.68 3.66 9.84
C MET A 31 8.64 4.74 10.11
N LEU A 32 8.32 5.53 9.11
CA LEU A 32 7.34 6.59 9.23
C LEU A 32 5.96 6.15 8.74
N ASN A 33 4.95 6.45 9.54
CA ASN A 33 3.56 6.28 9.17
C ASN A 33 2.91 7.65 8.96
N TRP A 34 2.17 7.83 7.88
CA TRP A 34 1.58 9.12 7.52
C TRP A 34 0.29 9.46 8.28
N ARG A 35 -0.22 8.56 9.12
CA ARG A 35 -1.29 8.90 10.08
C ARG A 35 -0.69 9.17 11.45
N ALA A 36 -1.20 10.17 12.12
CA ALA A 36 -0.86 10.51 13.50
C ALA A 36 -2.12 10.37 14.37
N PRO A 37 -2.56 9.13 14.72
CA PRO A 37 -3.81 8.93 15.43
C PRO A 37 -3.78 9.59 16.82
N CYS A 38 -4.85 10.34 17.17
CA CYS A 38 -4.93 11.05 18.43
C CYS A 38 -5.14 10.15 19.66
N GLY A 39 -5.56 8.90 19.46
CA GLY A 39 -5.81 7.95 20.55
C GLY A 39 -7.17 8.10 21.26
N GLU A 40 -7.87 9.23 21.13
CA GLU A 40 -9.05 9.57 21.95
C GLU A 40 -10.34 9.78 21.15
N CYS A 41 -10.30 9.98 19.83
CA CYS A 41 -11.52 10.14 19.05
C CYS A 41 -12.29 8.83 18.92
N ARG A 42 -13.56 8.92 18.50
CA ARG A 42 -14.47 7.77 18.38
C ARG A 42 -13.91 6.62 17.52
N PHE A 43 -13.08 6.92 16.54
CA PHE A 43 -12.43 5.91 15.69
C PHE A 43 -11.25 5.26 16.40
N CYS A 44 -10.38 6.06 17.03
CA CYS A 44 -9.23 5.54 17.77
C CYS A 44 -9.65 4.62 18.91
N LEU A 45 -10.72 4.99 19.64
CA LEU A 45 -11.25 4.18 20.76
C LEU A 45 -11.81 2.83 20.30
N ARG A 46 -12.17 2.68 19.01
CA ARG A 46 -12.59 1.41 18.41
C ARG A 46 -11.45 0.64 17.74
N GLY A 47 -10.20 1.16 17.79
CA GLY A 47 -9.06 0.58 17.10
C GLY A 47 -8.97 0.91 15.60
N GLU A 48 -9.84 1.79 15.10
CA GLU A 48 -9.89 2.22 13.70
C GLU A 48 -8.99 3.45 13.48
N HIS A 49 -7.69 3.31 13.76
CA HIS A 49 -6.71 4.42 13.74
C HIS A 49 -6.56 5.06 12.35
N ASN A 50 -6.77 4.28 11.28
CA ASN A 50 -6.78 4.73 9.88
C ASN A 50 -7.88 5.78 9.62
N TYR A 51 -8.98 5.77 10.37
CA TYR A 51 -10.07 6.74 10.28
C TYR A 51 -10.00 7.86 11.35
N CYS A 52 -8.85 8.05 12.01
CA CYS A 52 -8.71 9.10 13.02
C CYS A 52 -9.21 10.46 12.51
N ALA A 53 -10.15 11.08 13.24
CA ALA A 53 -10.76 12.36 12.85
C ALA A 53 -9.92 13.58 13.25
N SER A 54 -8.94 13.41 14.15
CA SER A 54 -8.13 14.47 14.76
C SER A 54 -6.64 14.12 14.69
N SER A 55 -6.12 13.98 13.48
CA SER A 55 -4.72 13.60 13.28
C SER A 55 -3.74 14.61 13.89
N LEU A 56 -2.75 14.12 14.62
CA LEU A 56 -1.75 14.92 15.35
C LEU A 56 -0.52 15.26 14.49
N HIS A 57 -0.69 15.62 13.25
CA HIS A 57 0.44 15.96 12.37
C HIS A 57 1.24 17.15 12.92
N ALA A 58 2.54 17.17 12.65
CA ALA A 58 3.44 18.27 12.96
C ALA A 58 3.29 19.40 11.91
N GLU A 59 2.09 19.96 11.79
CA GLU A 59 1.78 20.97 10.79
C GLU A 59 2.49 22.31 11.04
N GLY A 60 2.84 23.01 9.96
CA GLY A 60 3.36 24.39 9.99
C GLY A 60 4.73 24.56 10.66
N LYS A 61 5.43 23.46 10.98
CA LYS A 61 6.73 23.51 11.69
C LYS A 61 7.93 23.45 10.75
N MET A 62 7.77 22.96 9.54
CA MET A 62 8.83 22.95 8.53
C MET A 62 8.81 24.26 7.75
N ARG A 63 9.99 24.82 7.49
CA ARG A 63 10.14 26.08 6.76
C ARG A 63 11.19 25.93 5.66
N GLY A 64 10.92 26.57 4.54
CA GLY A 64 11.86 26.74 3.45
C GLY A 64 12.93 27.80 3.76
N LYS A 65 13.81 28.03 2.79
CA LYS A 65 14.96 28.94 2.94
C LYS A 65 14.55 30.41 3.19
N GLU A 66 13.41 30.82 2.71
CA GLU A 66 12.88 32.19 2.85
C GLU A 66 11.92 32.31 4.05
N GLY A 67 11.81 31.26 4.88
CA GLY A 67 10.97 31.24 6.08
C GLY A 67 9.50 30.86 5.82
N GLU A 68 9.14 30.56 4.58
CA GLU A 68 7.82 30.09 4.17
C GLU A 68 7.51 28.74 4.80
N ILE A 69 6.24 28.48 5.10
CA ILE A 69 5.80 27.19 5.64
C ILE A 69 5.80 26.15 4.52
N LEU A 70 6.52 25.03 4.74
CA LEU A 70 6.48 23.86 3.88
C LEU A 70 5.34 22.94 4.30
N ASN A 71 4.41 22.69 3.38
CA ASN A 71 3.32 21.77 3.61
C ASN A 71 3.80 20.34 3.31
N ALA A 72 3.97 19.54 4.34
CA ALA A 72 4.47 18.17 4.21
C ALA A 72 3.40 17.22 3.67
N ALA A 73 3.74 16.42 2.67
CA ALA A 73 2.88 15.38 2.13
C ALA A 73 2.40 14.46 3.25
N LEU A 74 1.07 14.36 3.41
CA LEU A 74 0.41 13.54 4.43
C LEU A 74 1.00 13.73 5.85
N GLY A 75 1.50 14.94 6.14
CA GLY A 75 2.04 15.32 7.45
C GLY A 75 3.42 14.78 7.77
N ILE A 76 4.14 14.15 6.82
CA ILE A 76 5.51 13.65 7.03
C ILE A 76 6.53 14.21 6.04
N GLY A 77 6.23 14.35 4.74
CA GLY A 77 7.12 14.93 3.73
C GLY A 77 8.52 14.31 3.74
N THR A 78 8.73 13.22 3.01
CA THR A 78 9.95 12.41 3.15
C THR A 78 10.99 12.62 2.04
N PHE A 79 10.72 13.49 1.05
CA PHE A 79 11.71 13.82 0.00
C PHE A 79 12.69 14.89 0.50
N CYS A 80 13.32 14.63 1.63
CA CYS A 80 14.31 15.51 2.25
C CYS A 80 15.21 14.72 3.20
N THR A 81 16.35 15.31 3.52
CA THR A 81 17.33 14.72 4.48
C THR A 81 16.74 14.65 5.89
N HIS A 82 15.93 15.62 6.29
CA HIS A 82 15.35 15.71 7.62
C HIS A 82 13.87 16.09 7.53
N THR A 83 13.01 15.42 8.28
CA THR A 83 11.62 15.77 8.43
C THR A 83 11.24 15.88 9.90
N LEU A 84 10.22 16.67 10.20
CA LEU A 84 9.68 16.81 11.55
C LEU A 84 8.30 16.17 11.61
N VAL A 85 8.16 15.16 12.48
CA VAL A 85 6.95 14.36 12.62
C VAL A 85 6.51 14.28 14.07
N ASN A 86 5.26 13.88 14.30
CA ASN A 86 4.81 13.53 15.64
C ASN A 86 5.37 12.16 16.04
N GLU A 87 5.67 11.94 17.32
CA GLU A 87 6.22 10.66 17.81
C GLU A 87 5.32 9.45 17.49
N VAL A 88 4.00 9.62 17.38
CA VAL A 88 3.07 8.55 17.01
C VAL A 88 3.17 8.12 15.54
N GLN A 89 3.86 8.90 14.73
CA GLN A 89 4.19 8.56 13.33
C GLN A 89 5.47 7.74 13.21
N CYS A 90 6.24 7.60 14.28
CA CYS A 90 7.48 6.84 14.31
C CYS A 90 7.22 5.43 14.84
N VAL A 91 7.58 4.41 14.07
CA VAL A 91 7.55 3.01 14.50
C VAL A 91 8.97 2.45 14.45
N LYS A 92 9.49 2.04 15.60
CA LYS A 92 10.86 1.51 15.68
C LYS A 92 11.00 0.20 14.93
N TYR A 93 12.18 0.00 14.33
CA TYR A 93 12.60 -1.28 13.80
C TYR A 93 14.05 -1.58 14.19
N ALA A 94 14.45 -2.83 14.06
CA ALA A 94 15.78 -3.25 14.46
C ALA A 94 16.85 -2.67 13.52
N ALA A 95 17.87 -2.02 14.07
CA ALA A 95 18.89 -1.25 13.36
C ALA A 95 19.73 -2.08 12.37
N ASP A 96 19.70 -3.41 12.44
CA ASP A 96 20.35 -4.33 11.49
C ASP A 96 19.54 -4.53 10.19
N LEU A 97 18.30 -4.04 10.12
CA LEU A 97 17.50 -4.09 8.89
C LEU A 97 17.78 -2.87 8.00
N PRO A 98 17.86 -3.05 6.68
CA PRO A 98 18.17 -1.97 5.74
C PRO A 98 17.01 -0.96 5.62
N ALA A 99 17.33 0.34 5.63
CA ALA A 99 16.33 1.41 5.62
C ALA A 99 15.50 1.47 4.34
N ALA A 100 16.08 1.14 3.17
CA ALA A 100 15.39 1.24 1.90
C ALA A 100 14.16 0.31 1.82
N PRO A 101 14.21 -1.01 2.05
CA PRO A 101 13.02 -1.84 2.13
C PRO A 101 12.11 -1.46 3.31
N MET A 102 12.63 -1.05 4.46
CA MET A 102 11.82 -0.61 5.59
C MET A 102 10.97 0.63 5.27
N SER A 103 11.48 1.53 4.43
CA SER A 103 10.73 2.73 4.01
C SER A 103 9.42 2.42 3.28
N LEU A 104 9.36 1.30 2.56
CA LEU A 104 8.19 0.88 1.77
C LEU A 104 7.00 0.44 2.65
N ILE A 105 7.27 0.07 3.91
CA ILE A 105 6.23 -0.41 4.83
C ILE A 105 5.21 0.70 5.12
N GLY A 106 5.63 1.96 5.14
CA GLY A 106 4.84 3.11 5.58
C GLY A 106 3.56 3.41 4.79
N CYS A 107 3.41 2.88 3.57
CA CYS A 107 2.22 3.08 2.75
C CYS A 107 1.89 1.86 1.88
N GLY A 108 2.64 1.64 0.79
CA GLY A 108 2.27 0.66 -0.22
C GLY A 108 2.23 -0.77 0.30
N VAL A 109 3.24 -1.17 1.07
CA VAL A 109 3.36 -2.53 1.60
C VAL A 109 2.28 -2.83 2.64
N MET A 110 2.14 -1.98 3.65
CA MET A 110 1.09 -2.20 4.66
C MET A 110 -0.31 -2.16 4.05
N THR A 111 -0.53 -1.29 3.05
CA THR A 111 -1.83 -1.19 2.38
C THR A 111 -2.15 -2.48 1.64
N GLY A 112 -1.23 -3.00 0.84
CA GLY A 112 -1.45 -4.22 0.08
C GLY A 112 -1.56 -5.47 0.94
N VAL A 113 -0.60 -5.68 1.84
CA VAL A 113 -0.62 -6.82 2.77
C VAL A 113 -1.84 -6.76 3.69
N GLY A 114 -2.13 -5.58 4.25
CA GLY A 114 -3.29 -5.38 5.12
C GLY A 114 -4.63 -5.51 4.40
N ALA A 115 -4.70 -5.16 3.10
CA ALA A 115 -5.90 -5.39 2.30
C ALA A 115 -6.25 -6.88 2.25
N ALA A 116 -5.25 -7.74 2.05
CA ALA A 116 -5.46 -9.18 2.05
C ALA A 116 -5.81 -9.73 3.45
N LEU A 117 -5.06 -9.32 4.48
CA LEU A 117 -5.17 -9.92 5.81
C LEU A 117 -6.30 -9.33 6.65
N TYR A 118 -6.54 -8.01 6.57
CA TYR A 118 -7.46 -7.33 7.48
C TYR A 118 -8.71 -6.78 6.80
N SER A 119 -8.60 -6.31 5.53
CA SER A 119 -9.78 -5.79 4.83
C SER A 119 -10.63 -6.89 4.22
N ALA A 120 -10.01 -7.89 3.61
CA ALA A 120 -10.68 -9.02 2.98
C ALA A 120 -10.78 -10.26 3.89
N ASP A 121 -9.89 -10.38 4.88
CA ASP A 121 -9.76 -11.59 5.70
C ASP A 121 -9.59 -12.85 4.82
N VAL A 122 -8.59 -12.81 3.92
CA VAL A 122 -8.31 -13.90 2.98
C VAL A 122 -8.03 -15.17 3.75
N ARG A 123 -8.80 -16.21 3.45
CA ARG A 123 -8.70 -17.51 4.14
C ARG A 123 -7.75 -18.45 3.42
N GLN A 124 -7.16 -19.34 4.19
CA GLN A 124 -6.33 -20.42 3.65
C GLN A 124 -7.12 -21.24 2.62
N GLY A 125 -6.47 -21.59 1.52
CA GLY A 125 -7.07 -22.37 0.43
C GLY A 125 -7.91 -21.57 -0.56
N SER A 126 -8.06 -20.24 -0.36
CA SER A 126 -8.88 -19.39 -1.22
C SER A 126 -8.25 -19.12 -2.59
N SER A 127 -9.10 -18.65 -3.51
CA SER A 127 -8.71 -18.04 -4.78
C SER A 127 -8.80 -16.51 -4.72
N VAL A 128 -7.80 -15.82 -5.29
CA VAL A 128 -7.63 -14.37 -5.27
C VAL A 128 -7.33 -13.86 -6.66
N ALA A 129 -7.91 -12.72 -7.05
CA ALA A 129 -7.50 -11.96 -8.24
C ALA A 129 -7.08 -10.54 -7.84
N VAL A 130 -5.95 -10.06 -8.38
CA VAL A 130 -5.41 -8.72 -8.11
C VAL A 130 -5.30 -7.96 -9.41
N PHE A 131 -6.06 -6.88 -9.53
CA PHE A 131 -6.05 -5.97 -10.68
C PHE A 131 -5.08 -4.82 -10.43
N GLY A 132 -4.02 -4.76 -11.26
CA GLY A 132 -2.91 -3.84 -11.13
C GLY A 132 -1.76 -4.45 -10.31
N CYS A 133 -0.65 -4.77 -11.01
CA CYS A 133 0.57 -5.39 -10.45
C CYS A 133 1.68 -4.33 -10.32
N GLY A 134 1.39 -3.24 -9.61
CA GLY A 134 2.37 -2.28 -9.13
C GLY A 134 2.72 -2.58 -7.66
N GLY A 135 3.52 -1.73 -7.02
CA GLY A 135 4.00 -1.98 -5.65
C GLY A 135 2.92 -2.27 -4.61
N VAL A 136 1.69 -1.72 -4.75
CA VAL A 136 0.55 -2.05 -3.88
C VAL A 136 -0.03 -3.41 -4.25
N GLY A 137 -0.26 -3.66 -5.55
CA GLY A 137 -0.82 -4.95 -6.02
C GLY A 137 0.09 -6.13 -5.70
N ASP A 138 1.40 -5.98 -5.90
CA ASP A 138 2.37 -7.02 -5.55
C ASP A 138 2.44 -7.25 -4.03
N SER A 139 2.21 -6.21 -3.24
CA SER A 139 2.05 -6.37 -1.78
C SER A 139 0.75 -7.10 -1.42
N VAL A 140 -0.35 -6.93 -2.17
CA VAL A 140 -1.57 -7.74 -2.02
C VAL A 140 -1.30 -9.20 -2.35
N ILE A 141 -0.57 -9.48 -3.44
CA ILE A 141 -0.17 -10.84 -3.85
C ILE A 141 0.62 -11.52 -2.74
N GLN A 142 1.61 -10.83 -2.18
CA GLN A 142 2.38 -11.35 -1.05
C GLN A 142 1.51 -11.57 0.19
N GLY A 143 0.62 -10.63 0.50
CA GLY A 143 -0.34 -10.76 1.61
C GLY A 143 -1.28 -11.94 1.44
N ALA A 144 -1.80 -12.17 0.24
CA ALA A 144 -2.65 -13.31 -0.08
C ALA A 144 -1.90 -14.65 0.05
N ARG A 145 -0.63 -14.69 -0.39
CA ARG A 145 0.26 -15.85 -0.21
C ARG A 145 0.51 -16.13 1.28
N ILE A 146 0.78 -15.10 2.09
CA ILE A 146 0.97 -15.22 3.54
C ILE A 146 -0.30 -15.70 4.22
N ALA A 147 -1.49 -15.27 3.77
CA ALA A 147 -2.79 -15.74 4.24
C ALA A 147 -3.06 -17.21 3.86
N GLY A 148 -2.28 -17.79 2.94
CA GLY A 148 -2.44 -19.18 2.50
C GLY A 148 -3.42 -19.37 1.34
N ALA A 149 -3.67 -18.34 0.52
CA ALA A 149 -4.38 -18.49 -0.75
C ALA A 149 -3.62 -19.47 -1.66
N THR A 150 -4.35 -20.35 -2.35
CA THR A 150 -3.75 -21.40 -3.21
C THR A 150 -3.80 -21.05 -4.70
N THR A 151 -4.72 -20.17 -5.08
CA THR A 151 -4.83 -19.62 -6.43
C THR A 151 -4.73 -18.11 -6.34
N ILE A 152 -3.68 -17.51 -6.88
CA ILE A 152 -3.45 -16.07 -6.89
C ILE A 152 -3.25 -15.65 -8.34
N ILE A 153 -4.19 -14.87 -8.85
CA ILE A 153 -4.25 -14.45 -10.26
C ILE A 153 -3.87 -12.97 -10.34
N ALA A 154 -2.72 -12.68 -10.94
CA ALA A 154 -2.28 -11.32 -11.24
C ALA A 154 -2.89 -10.85 -12.56
N VAL A 155 -3.46 -9.65 -12.59
CA VAL A 155 -4.09 -9.02 -13.75
C VAL A 155 -3.47 -7.66 -14.01
N ASP A 156 -2.80 -7.49 -15.13
CA ASP A 156 -2.25 -6.20 -15.57
C ASP A 156 -2.25 -6.14 -17.11
N ILE A 157 -2.04 -4.96 -17.67
CA ILE A 157 -1.85 -4.77 -19.13
C ILE A 157 -0.40 -4.88 -19.54
N ASP A 158 0.52 -4.81 -18.60
CA ASP A 158 1.96 -4.82 -18.82
C ASP A 158 2.54 -6.22 -18.53
N PRO A 159 3.11 -6.90 -19.54
CA PRO A 159 3.67 -8.23 -19.36
C PRO A 159 4.85 -8.28 -18.38
N GLN A 160 5.64 -7.20 -18.28
CA GLN A 160 6.77 -7.15 -17.34
C GLN A 160 6.27 -7.14 -15.89
N LYS A 161 5.18 -6.41 -15.60
CA LYS A 161 4.57 -6.42 -14.27
C LYS A 161 3.98 -7.76 -13.91
N LEU A 162 3.41 -8.47 -14.87
CA LEU A 162 2.91 -9.83 -14.67
C LEU A 162 4.05 -10.80 -14.34
N GLU A 163 5.23 -10.65 -14.98
CA GLU A 163 6.42 -11.44 -14.66
C GLU A 163 6.89 -11.16 -13.21
N TRP A 164 6.97 -9.90 -12.79
CA TRP A 164 7.30 -9.55 -11.41
C TRP A 164 6.30 -10.12 -10.41
N ALA A 165 5.00 -10.05 -10.70
CA ALA A 165 3.94 -10.58 -9.86
C ALA A 165 4.09 -12.08 -9.59
N VAL A 166 4.59 -12.87 -10.57
CA VAL A 166 4.92 -14.29 -10.38
C VAL A 166 6.03 -14.44 -9.33
N GLY A 167 7.06 -13.59 -9.37
CA GLY A 167 8.14 -13.57 -8.37
C GLY A 167 7.62 -13.32 -6.94
N PHE A 168 6.58 -12.52 -6.79
CA PHE A 168 5.94 -12.24 -5.49
C PHE A 168 4.93 -13.30 -5.05
N GLY A 169 4.58 -14.24 -5.91
CA GLY A 169 3.75 -15.38 -5.53
C GLY A 169 2.43 -15.54 -6.29
N ALA A 170 2.23 -14.81 -7.38
CA ALA A 170 1.11 -15.09 -8.28
C ALA A 170 1.28 -16.48 -8.91
N THR A 171 0.20 -17.27 -8.90
CA THR A 171 0.17 -18.62 -9.48
C THR A 171 -0.27 -18.62 -10.95
N HIS A 172 -0.98 -17.57 -11.34
CA HIS A 172 -1.50 -17.35 -12.69
C HIS A 172 -1.40 -15.87 -13.05
N THR A 173 -1.31 -15.58 -14.33
CA THR A 173 -1.30 -14.23 -14.87
C THR A 173 -2.37 -14.07 -15.95
N VAL A 174 -2.96 -12.88 -16.05
CA VAL A 174 -3.92 -12.50 -17.10
C VAL A 174 -3.49 -11.15 -17.66
N ASN A 175 -3.08 -11.11 -18.93
CA ASN A 175 -2.82 -9.88 -19.64
C ASN A 175 -4.14 -9.25 -20.11
N ALA A 176 -4.57 -8.19 -19.44
CA ALA A 176 -5.81 -7.50 -19.72
C ALA A 176 -5.79 -6.65 -21.01
N ALA A 177 -4.64 -6.50 -21.67
CA ALA A 177 -4.51 -5.91 -22.99
C ALA A 177 -4.87 -6.91 -24.11
N GLU A 178 -4.73 -8.22 -23.84
CA GLU A 178 -4.91 -9.29 -24.81
C GLU A 178 -6.18 -10.10 -24.59
N THR A 179 -6.65 -10.19 -23.35
CA THR A 179 -7.73 -11.08 -22.93
C THR A 179 -8.72 -10.34 -22.03
N GLU A 180 -10.02 -10.65 -22.16
CA GLU A 180 -11.02 -10.13 -21.23
C GLU A 180 -10.83 -10.76 -19.84
N PRO A 181 -10.51 -9.97 -18.78
CA PRO A 181 -10.05 -10.52 -17.51
C PRO A 181 -11.09 -11.36 -16.78
N VAL A 182 -12.38 -10.97 -16.80
CA VAL A 182 -13.43 -11.68 -16.07
C VAL A 182 -13.61 -13.09 -16.61
N ALA A 183 -13.63 -13.23 -17.93
CA ALA A 183 -13.76 -14.54 -18.59
C ALA A 183 -12.52 -15.40 -18.34
N ALA A 184 -11.32 -14.81 -18.43
CA ALA A 184 -10.06 -15.53 -18.18
C ALA A 184 -9.97 -16.04 -16.73
N ILE A 185 -10.31 -15.19 -15.74
CA ILE A 185 -10.33 -15.57 -14.33
C ILE A 185 -11.33 -16.69 -14.07
N LYS A 186 -12.54 -16.61 -14.65
CA LYS A 186 -13.53 -17.69 -14.54
C LYS A 186 -13.06 -18.98 -15.18
N ALA A 187 -12.38 -18.92 -16.31
CA ALA A 187 -11.81 -20.12 -16.93
C ALA A 187 -10.75 -20.79 -16.03
N ILE A 188 -9.86 -20.01 -15.39
CA ILE A 188 -8.87 -20.50 -14.45
C ILE A 188 -9.53 -21.16 -13.22
N THR A 189 -10.69 -20.64 -12.79
CA THR A 189 -11.39 -21.07 -11.58
C THR A 189 -12.55 -22.04 -11.86
N GLY A 190 -12.53 -22.73 -12.99
CA GLY A 190 -13.55 -23.74 -13.35
C GLY A 190 -14.94 -23.18 -13.62
N GLY A 191 -15.06 -21.92 -14.00
CA GLY A 191 -16.31 -21.23 -14.33
C GLY A 191 -16.92 -20.42 -13.18
N HIS A 192 -16.41 -20.56 -11.96
CA HIS A 192 -16.99 -19.94 -10.75
C HIS A 192 -16.55 -18.49 -10.53
N GLY A 193 -15.27 -18.20 -10.64
CA GLY A 193 -14.64 -16.95 -10.23
C GLY A 193 -13.83 -17.10 -8.95
N VAL A 194 -13.34 -15.97 -8.40
CA VAL A 194 -12.46 -15.97 -7.21
C VAL A 194 -13.23 -15.64 -5.93
N ASN A 195 -12.76 -16.14 -4.79
CA ASN A 195 -13.32 -15.80 -3.48
C ASN A 195 -13.07 -14.33 -3.12
N TYR A 196 -11.91 -13.81 -3.51
CA TYR A 196 -11.52 -12.42 -3.23
C TYR A 196 -10.96 -11.75 -4.48
N SER A 197 -11.35 -10.52 -4.73
CA SER A 197 -10.76 -9.68 -5.77
C SER A 197 -10.27 -8.36 -5.19
N PHE A 198 -9.15 -7.87 -5.70
CA PHE A 198 -8.53 -6.62 -5.25
C PHE A 198 -8.33 -5.70 -6.43
N GLU A 199 -8.79 -4.47 -6.30
CA GLU A 199 -8.62 -3.43 -7.30
C GLU A 199 -7.57 -2.42 -6.82
N ALA A 200 -6.39 -2.40 -7.45
CA ALA A 200 -5.24 -1.58 -7.09
C ALA A 200 -4.82 -0.59 -8.18
N VAL A 201 -5.69 -0.30 -9.16
CA VAL A 201 -5.46 0.65 -10.26
C VAL A 201 -6.16 1.98 -10.00
N GLY A 202 -7.40 1.95 -9.50
CA GLY A 202 -8.22 3.13 -9.22
C GLY A 202 -9.07 3.58 -10.42
N THR A 203 -9.56 2.66 -11.28
CA THR A 203 -10.46 3.00 -12.38
C THR A 203 -11.83 2.33 -12.24
N ALA A 204 -12.86 2.95 -12.80
CA ALA A 204 -14.20 2.35 -12.81
C ALA A 204 -14.23 1.02 -13.57
N LYS A 205 -13.49 0.90 -14.67
CA LYS A 205 -13.41 -0.32 -15.48
C LYS A 205 -12.80 -1.48 -14.70
N THR A 206 -11.66 -1.27 -14.05
CA THR A 206 -10.99 -2.34 -13.28
C THR A 206 -11.78 -2.70 -12.03
N LEU A 207 -12.47 -1.75 -11.41
CA LEU A 207 -13.37 -2.03 -10.29
C LEU A 207 -14.59 -2.88 -10.72
N GLU A 208 -15.19 -2.56 -11.86
CA GLU A 208 -16.29 -3.40 -12.41
C GLU A 208 -15.80 -4.82 -12.70
N GLN A 209 -14.64 -4.98 -13.34
CA GLN A 209 -14.05 -6.28 -13.62
C GLN A 209 -13.73 -7.04 -12.32
N ALA A 210 -13.17 -6.38 -11.31
CA ALA A 210 -12.92 -6.97 -10.00
C ALA A 210 -14.21 -7.39 -9.29
N LEU A 211 -15.27 -6.63 -9.41
CA LEU A 211 -16.59 -6.99 -8.86
C LEU A 211 -17.18 -8.24 -9.50
N PHE A 212 -17.05 -8.40 -10.82
CA PHE A 212 -17.74 -9.46 -11.56
C PHE A 212 -16.89 -10.68 -11.90
N CYS A 213 -15.60 -10.67 -11.55
CA CYS A 213 -14.74 -11.87 -11.61
C CYS A 213 -14.87 -12.76 -10.37
N ARG A 214 -15.60 -12.31 -9.33
CA ARG A 214 -15.80 -13.07 -8.09
C ARG A 214 -16.77 -14.24 -8.29
N ASP A 215 -16.59 -15.23 -7.45
CA ASP A 215 -17.61 -16.24 -7.18
C ASP A 215 -18.79 -15.65 -6.39
N LEU A 216 -19.88 -16.37 -6.26
CA LEU A 216 -21.02 -15.99 -5.43
C LEU A 216 -20.58 -15.72 -3.99
N ALA A 217 -21.11 -14.69 -3.38
CA ALA A 217 -20.80 -14.23 -2.04
C ALA A 217 -19.33 -13.81 -1.83
N GLY A 218 -18.52 -13.69 -2.89
CA GLY A 218 -17.12 -13.26 -2.79
C GLY A 218 -16.96 -11.81 -2.34
N THR A 219 -15.76 -11.44 -1.94
CA THR A 219 -15.43 -10.07 -1.50
C THR A 219 -14.54 -9.35 -2.52
N CYS A 220 -14.95 -8.14 -2.94
CA CYS A 220 -14.13 -7.22 -3.71
C CYS A 220 -13.58 -6.12 -2.79
N VAL A 221 -12.31 -5.80 -2.91
CA VAL A 221 -11.66 -4.72 -2.13
C VAL A 221 -11.13 -3.65 -3.08
N LEU A 222 -11.65 -2.43 -2.97
CA LEU A 222 -11.13 -1.24 -3.65
C LEU A 222 -9.96 -0.67 -2.84
N ILE A 223 -8.77 -0.63 -3.45
CA ILE A 223 -7.53 -0.10 -2.86
C ILE A 223 -7.02 1.07 -3.69
N GLY A 224 -7.10 0.95 -5.02
CA GLY A 224 -6.65 1.98 -5.95
C GLY A 224 -7.37 3.30 -5.69
N VAL A 225 -6.62 4.39 -5.53
CA VAL A 225 -7.19 5.70 -5.27
C VAL A 225 -7.68 6.30 -6.60
N PRO A 226 -9.01 6.42 -6.82
CA PRO A 226 -9.51 7.00 -8.04
C PRO A 226 -9.27 8.51 -8.07
N GLY A 227 -8.95 9.04 -9.26
CA GLY A 227 -8.98 10.48 -9.48
C GLY A 227 -10.41 11.03 -9.38
N PRO A 228 -10.59 12.36 -9.37
CA PRO A 228 -11.92 12.96 -9.39
C PRO A 228 -12.65 12.65 -10.70
N GLY A 229 -13.94 12.36 -10.62
CA GLY A 229 -14.84 12.22 -11.78
C GLY A 229 -15.26 10.81 -12.17
N PRO A 230 -14.44 9.75 -12.13
CA PRO A 230 -14.90 8.40 -12.45
C PRO A 230 -16.13 7.99 -11.67
N ARG A 231 -17.08 7.34 -12.34
CA ARG A 231 -18.29 6.79 -11.75
C ARG A 231 -18.41 5.32 -12.10
N LEU A 232 -18.86 4.54 -11.14
CA LEU A 232 -19.20 3.14 -11.35
C LEU A 232 -20.67 3.07 -11.73
N ASP A 233 -20.96 2.62 -12.95
CA ASP A 233 -22.32 2.40 -13.45
C ASP A 233 -22.56 0.89 -13.56
N ILE A 234 -23.39 0.36 -12.67
CA ILE A 234 -23.64 -1.07 -12.55
C ILE A 234 -25.13 -1.35 -12.56
N GLU A 235 -25.52 -2.32 -13.35
CA GLU A 235 -26.88 -2.88 -13.29
C GLU A 235 -27.12 -3.53 -11.92
N LEU A 236 -28.10 -3.03 -11.18
CA LEU A 236 -28.37 -3.48 -9.81
C LEU A 236 -28.76 -4.96 -9.74
N GLN A 237 -29.48 -5.47 -10.74
CA GLN A 237 -29.84 -6.90 -10.80
C GLN A 237 -28.57 -7.77 -10.86
N ARG A 238 -27.61 -7.43 -11.72
CA ARG A 238 -26.34 -8.15 -11.84
C ARG A 238 -25.55 -8.15 -10.53
N LEU A 239 -25.54 -7.00 -9.81
CA LEU A 239 -24.90 -6.90 -8.50
C LEU A 239 -25.60 -7.78 -7.45
N PHE A 240 -26.94 -7.77 -7.46
CA PHE A 240 -27.75 -8.59 -6.55
C PHE A 240 -27.51 -10.09 -6.77
N ASP A 241 -27.42 -10.53 -8.02
CA ASP A 241 -27.27 -11.94 -8.40
C ASP A 241 -25.93 -12.56 -7.92
N VAL A 242 -24.85 -11.77 -7.88
CA VAL A 242 -23.55 -12.25 -7.39
C VAL A 242 -23.42 -12.15 -5.86
N GLY A 243 -24.17 -11.26 -5.23
CA GLY A 243 -24.12 -11.03 -3.78
C GLY A 243 -22.73 -10.63 -3.27
N GLY A 244 -22.43 -10.93 -2.01
CA GLY A 244 -21.12 -10.72 -1.40
C GLY A 244 -20.87 -9.27 -0.98
N ASN A 245 -19.60 -8.86 -0.95
CA ASN A 245 -19.19 -7.59 -0.39
C ASN A 245 -18.35 -6.75 -1.35
N LEU A 246 -18.53 -5.43 -1.27
CA LEU A 246 -17.57 -4.44 -1.74
C LEU A 246 -17.05 -3.68 -0.52
N ALA A 247 -15.76 -3.83 -0.23
CA ALA A 247 -15.08 -3.10 0.83
C ALA A 247 -14.15 -2.05 0.23
N VAL A 248 -13.94 -0.95 0.94
CA VAL A 248 -12.91 0.06 0.62
C VAL A 248 -11.79 -0.07 1.62
N CYS A 249 -10.58 -0.27 1.14
CA CYS A 249 -9.41 -0.43 1.96
C CYS A 249 -8.69 0.91 2.14
N TRP A 250 -8.74 1.45 3.32
CA TRP A 250 -7.94 2.59 3.72
C TRP A 250 -6.79 2.11 4.60
N TYR A 251 -5.53 2.36 4.15
CA TYR A 251 -4.36 2.10 4.97
C TYR A 251 -4.16 0.60 5.30
N GLY A 252 -4.69 -0.30 4.47
CA GLY A 252 -4.66 -1.74 4.76
C GLY A 252 -5.46 -2.15 5.99
N ASN A 253 -6.28 -1.27 6.58
CA ASN A 253 -6.86 -1.43 7.92
C ASN A 253 -5.80 -1.76 9.00
N CYS A 254 -4.55 -1.36 8.76
CA CYS A 254 -3.42 -1.58 9.64
C CYS A 254 -3.43 -0.62 10.84
N ILE A 255 -2.88 -1.11 11.94
CA ILE A 255 -2.49 -0.33 13.11
C ILE A 255 -0.95 -0.27 13.12
N PRO A 256 -0.30 0.82 12.65
CA PRO A 256 1.15 0.85 12.42
C PRO A 256 2.00 0.37 13.60
N ALA A 257 1.68 0.78 14.81
CA ALA A 257 2.41 0.39 16.02
C ALA A 257 2.39 -1.12 16.28
N ARG A 258 1.37 -1.85 15.79
CA ARG A 258 1.24 -3.30 15.87
C ARG A 258 1.82 -3.98 14.64
N ASP A 259 1.47 -3.48 13.46
CA ASP A 259 1.64 -4.23 12.20
C ASP A 259 3.00 -3.99 11.54
N PHE A 260 3.60 -2.79 11.66
CA PHE A 260 4.91 -2.53 11.07
C PHE A 260 6.01 -3.46 11.62
N PRO A 261 6.10 -3.70 12.94
CA PRO A 261 7.03 -4.69 13.47
C PRO A 261 6.78 -6.10 12.91
N ILE A 262 5.52 -6.49 12.71
CA ILE A 262 5.17 -7.80 12.12
C ILE A 262 5.64 -7.89 10.68
N LEU A 263 5.43 -6.84 9.88
CA LEU A 263 5.89 -6.78 8.48
C LEU A 263 7.42 -6.81 8.38
N ALA A 264 8.11 -6.09 9.27
CA ALA A 264 9.56 -6.12 9.36
C ALA A 264 10.10 -7.51 9.76
N ASP A 265 9.42 -8.19 10.69
CA ASP A 265 9.77 -9.56 11.07
C ASP A 265 9.51 -10.57 9.93
N TRP A 266 8.44 -10.40 9.15
CA TRP A 266 8.20 -11.24 7.96
C TRP A 266 9.22 -11.02 6.87
N TYR A 267 9.70 -9.79 6.67
CA TYR A 267 10.83 -9.50 5.81
C TYR A 267 12.09 -10.23 6.30
N ARG A 268 12.44 -10.12 7.58
CA ARG A 268 13.57 -10.83 8.19
C ARG A 268 13.49 -12.35 8.02
N GLN A 269 12.28 -12.91 8.07
CA GLN A 269 12.02 -14.34 7.88
C GLN A 269 11.98 -14.78 6.41
N GLY A 270 12.12 -13.86 5.45
CA GLY A 270 11.97 -14.14 4.01
C GLY A 270 10.54 -14.48 3.58
N LYS A 271 9.53 -14.20 4.43
CA LYS A 271 8.12 -14.38 4.10
C LYS A 271 7.56 -13.24 3.26
N LEU A 272 8.10 -12.04 3.46
CA LEU A 272 7.75 -10.82 2.73
C LEU A 272 9.00 -10.35 2.00
N ASP A 273 8.94 -10.28 0.67
CA ASP A 273 10.04 -9.78 -0.16
C ASP A 273 9.86 -8.28 -0.39
N LEU A 274 10.62 -7.48 0.35
CA LEU A 274 10.67 -6.03 0.17
C LEU A 274 11.81 -5.61 -0.75
N ASP A 275 12.89 -6.39 -0.82
CA ASP A 275 14.03 -6.09 -1.69
C ASP A 275 13.61 -6.17 -3.17
N GLY A 276 12.81 -7.17 -3.53
CA GLY A 276 12.25 -7.31 -4.88
C GLY A 276 11.35 -6.15 -5.31
N LEU A 277 10.75 -5.42 -4.35
CA LEU A 277 9.98 -4.20 -4.66
C LEU A 277 10.88 -2.99 -4.95
N VAL A 278 12.12 -2.94 -4.41
CA VAL A 278 13.07 -1.84 -4.62
C VAL A 278 13.75 -2.01 -5.98
N SER A 279 13.23 -1.37 -7.02
CA SER A 279 13.84 -1.44 -8.36
C SER A 279 15.12 -0.62 -8.48
N ARG A 280 15.20 0.52 -7.80
CA ARG A 280 16.34 1.44 -7.87
C ARG A 280 16.54 2.17 -6.54
N LEU A 281 17.82 2.39 -6.20
CA LEU A 281 18.24 3.41 -5.23
C LEU A 281 18.66 4.64 -6.03
N ILE A 282 18.15 5.81 -5.68
CA ILE A 282 18.35 7.06 -6.43
C ILE A 282 18.72 8.20 -5.48
N SER A 283 19.34 9.25 -6.02
CA SER A 283 19.51 10.54 -5.34
C SER A 283 18.22 11.38 -5.44
N LEU A 284 18.14 12.46 -4.67
CA LEU A 284 17.01 13.40 -4.73
C LEU A 284 16.90 14.07 -6.12
N GLU A 285 18.02 14.35 -6.75
CA GLU A 285 18.12 14.99 -8.08
C GLU A 285 17.55 14.11 -9.20
N GLU A 286 17.53 12.78 -9.00
CA GLU A 286 17.00 11.82 -9.98
C GLU A 286 15.48 11.64 -9.89
N THR A 287 14.80 12.36 -9.00
CA THR A 287 13.37 12.17 -8.71
C THR A 287 12.47 12.34 -9.94
N GLU A 288 12.73 13.34 -10.80
CA GLU A 288 11.93 13.54 -12.02
C GLU A 288 12.09 12.37 -13.00
N ALA A 289 13.32 11.93 -13.24
CA ALA A 289 13.59 10.76 -14.07
C ALA A 289 12.94 9.49 -13.52
N ALA A 290 12.93 9.33 -12.18
CA ALA A 290 12.26 8.21 -11.52
C ALA A 290 10.73 8.25 -11.69
N PHE A 291 10.11 9.43 -11.68
CA PHE A 291 8.68 9.56 -11.99
C PHE A 291 8.37 9.23 -13.46
N ASP A 292 9.24 9.56 -14.38
CA ASP A 292 9.05 9.21 -15.79
C ASP A 292 9.21 7.69 -16.01
N ALA A 293 10.20 7.06 -15.40
CA ALA A 293 10.37 5.60 -15.41
C ALA A 293 9.15 4.89 -14.77
N MET A 294 8.60 5.43 -13.69
CA MET A 294 7.37 4.91 -13.05
C MET A 294 6.16 5.00 -13.99
N LYS A 295 5.98 6.14 -14.70
CA LYS A 295 4.90 6.31 -15.68
C LYS A 295 5.06 5.36 -16.87
N ALA A 296 6.30 5.10 -17.28
CA ALA A 296 6.63 4.14 -18.36
C ALA A 296 6.46 2.67 -17.92
N GLY A 297 6.20 2.39 -16.64
CA GLY A 297 6.07 1.02 -16.12
C GLY A 297 7.40 0.30 -15.89
N GLU A 298 8.53 1.00 -15.98
CA GLU A 298 9.88 0.42 -15.92
C GLU A 298 10.33 0.05 -14.49
N THR A 299 9.62 0.53 -13.47
CA THR A 299 10.02 0.34 -12.06
C THR A 299 8.80 0.07 -11.17
N LEU A 300 8.99 -0.74 -10.12
CA LEU A 300 8.01 -0.89 -9.03
C LEU A 300 8.17 0.23 -8.01
N ARG A 301 9.36 0.35 -7.40
CA ARG A 301 9.71 1.40 -6.44
C ARG A 301 11.11 1.93 -6.69
N SER A 302 11.24 3.25 -6.79
CA SER A 302 12.52 3.95 -6.70
C SER A 302 12.62 4.56 -5.30
N VAL A 303 13.70 4.27 -4.59
CA VAL A 303 13.90 4.76 -3.21
C VAL A 303 15.01 5.80 -3.20
N ILE A 304 14.68 7.01 -2.72
CA ILE A 304 15.66 8.09 -2.54
C ILE A 304 16.51 7.76 -1.31
N VAL A 305 17.82 7.76 -1.47
CA VAL A 305 18.77 7.54 -0.38
C VAL A 305 19.52 8.85 -0.10
N PHE A 306 19.61 9.19 1.16
CA PHE A 306 20.38 10.34 1.65
C PHE A 306 21.60 9.83 2.42
N ASP A 307 22.76 10.43 2.15
CA ASP A 307 24.04 10.16 2.86
C ASP A 307 24.05 10.70 4.29
#